data_8642acccd0c23c041aaeb1a76e3ba631
#
_entry.id   8642acccd0c23c041aaeb1a76e3ba631
#
_cell.length_a   1.000
_cell.length_b   1.000
_cell.length_c   1.000
_cell.angle_alpha   90.00
_cell.angle_beta   90.00
_cell.angle_gamma   90.00
#
_symmetry.space_group_name_H-M   'P 1'
#
loop_
_entity.id
_entity.type
_entity.pdbx_description
1 polymer ?
#
loop_
_entity_poly.entity_id
_entity_poly.type
_entity_poly.pdbx_seq_one_letter_code
_entity_poly.pdbx_strand_id
1 'polypeptide(L)'
;SMWNSNDVSSGGQTCSGRSVSWLPAGWRTRRSTGECDRARTFRAKEGIAAGLGTAATVQAMVFGNLDDRSGTGVAFTRDPSSGARKPTGDYLARAQGEDVVAGTHRVHGLEALQRQLPEVAQELLGVMERLERHYRDMCDIEFTVSAGKLYLLQTRVGRRSPLAAVRIAVDMAEDTGFPLSRAEAAGRVSDDTIAELARLGHIRPGAEAIGEGLAASPGVGAGALCFDASRAAELGAAGVAVVLARPETSPSDVHGMAAAAALVTTLGGIMSHAAVVARGWAIPAVCSLEDAKFEMGGLRIGSVFIAEGETVTVDGASGRLFLGDQREEGAQDLPELLKLREWASEPAEAVKSADGRSVSAFEVLRVMQMKGLCTA
;
A
#
# COMPACT_ATOMS: atom_id res chain seq x y z
N SER A 1 4.30 2.56 43.39
CA SER A 1 4.18 1.28 44.07
C SER A 1 3.42 0.27 43.22
N MET A 2 4.17 -0.70 42.76
CA MET A 2 3.85 -2.08 42.42
C MET A 2 2.54 -2.39 41.69
N TRP A 3 2.67 -2.61 40.38
CA TRP A 3 1.75 -3.45 39.63
C TRP A 3 2.40 -4.83 39.41
N ASN A 4 1.74 -5.87 39.94
CA ASN A 4 2.18 -7.25 39.82
C ASN A 4 1.71 -7.80 38.45
N SER A 5 2.63 -8.28 37.61
CA SER A 5 2.42 -8.67 36.20
C SER A 5 1.72 -10.01 35.99
N ASN A 6 1.08 -10.60 37.00
CA ASN A 6 0.57 -11.98 36.92
C ASN A 6 -0.96 -12.13 36.87
N ASP A 7 -1.73 -11.05 36.73
CA ASP A 7 -3.20 -11.12 36.69
C ASP A 7 -3.82 -10.68 35.35
N VAL A 8 -3.25 -11.07 34.23
CA VAL A 8 -3.94 -10.98 32.94
C VAL A 8 -4.39 -12.37 32.53
N SER A 9 -5.45 -12.84 33.14
CA SER A 9 -6.19 -14.00 32.65
C SER A 9 -6.99 -13.58 31.39
N SER A 10 -6.87 -14.39 30.35
CA SER A 10 -7.60 -14.36 29.08
C SER A 10 -9.12 -14.42 29.29
N GLY A 11 -9.75 -13.28 29.42
CA GLY A 11 -11.20 -13.16 29.50
C GLY A 11 -11.65 -11.82 28.93
N GLY A 12 -12.04 -11.82 27.65
CA GLY A 12 -12.66 -10.67 27.01
C GLY A 12 -13.97 -10.31 27.73
N GLN A 13 -13.95 -9.34 28.63
CA GLN A 13 -15.16 -8.73 29.17
C GLN A 13 -15.59 -7.57 28.29
N THR A 14 -16.67 -7.76 27.56
CA THR A 14 -17.41 -6.69 26.90
C THR A 14 -18.09 -5.81 27.97
N CYS A 15 -17.55 -4.63 28.21
CA CYS A 15 -18.18 -3.64 29.08
C CYS A 15 -19.31 -2.91 28.36
N SER A 16 -20.54 -3.38 28.51
CA SER A 16 -21.73 -2.62 28.13
C SER A 16 -22.03 -1.55 29.20
N GLY A 17 -21.94 -0.27 28.80
CA GLY A 17 -22.77 0.78 29.39
C GLY A 17 -22.41 1.39 30.75
N ARG A 18 -21.25 1.13 31.38
CA ARG A 18 -20.86 1.82 32.61
C ARG A 18 -19.67 2.77 32.43
N SER A 19 -19.80 3.99 32.92
CA SER A 19 -18.71 4.96 32.98
C SER A 19 -17.60 4.42 33.89
N VAL A 20 -16.44 4.15 33.34
CA VAL A 20 -15.28 3.68 34.10
C VAL A 20 -14.64 4.89 34.75
N SER A 21 -14.99 5.12 36.04
CA SER A 21 -14.60 6.33 36.81
C SER A 21 -13.10 6.43 37.15
N TRP A 22 -12.35 5.36 36.96
CA TRP A 22 -10.91 5.29 37.26
C TRP A 22 -9.97 5.64 36.08
N LEU A 23 -10.50 5.86 34.87
CA LEU A 23 -9.68 6.28 33.76
C LEU A 23 -9.25 7.75 33.87
N PRO A 24 -7.97 8.09 33.60
CA PRO A 24 -7.50 9.47 33.60
C PRO A 24 -8.36 10.37 32.70
N ALA A 25 -8.48 11.66 33.03
CA ALA A 25 -9.36 12.59 32.32
C ALA A 25 -9.11 12.66 30.80
N GLY A 26 -7.87 12.51 30.33
CA GLY A 26 -7.49 12.45 28.92
C GLY A 26 -8.02 11.22 28.15
N TRP A 27 -8.38 10.14 28.84
CA TRP A 27 -8.96 8.95 28.23
C TRP A 27 -10.48 9.06 28.04
N ARG A 28 -11.13 9.95 28.77
CA ARG A 28 -12.58 10.21 28.62
C ARG A 28 -12.91 10.99 27.35
N THR A 29 -11.99 11.83 26.88
CA THR A 29 -12.20 12.63 25.66
C THR A 29 -12.12 11.81 24.37
N ARG A 30 -11.40 10.69 24.36
CA ARG A 30 -11.36 9.80 23.17
C ARG A 30 -12.67 9.04 22.91
N ARG A 31 -13.55 8.92 23.90
CA ARG A 31 -14.88 8.31 23.72
C ARG A 31 -15.80 9.17 22.83
N SER A 32 -15.57 10.48 22.77
CA SER A 32 -16.34 11.42 21.96
C SER A 32 -15.92 11.43 20.47
N THR A 33 -14.71 10.91 20.12
CA THR A 33 -14.23 10.90 18.73
C THR A 33 -15.03 9.96 17.83
N GLY A 34 -15.64 8.91 18.38
CA GLY A 34 -16.56 8.02 17.66
C GLY A 34 -17.86 8.69 17.23
N GLU A 35 -18.23 9.80 17.84
CA GLU A 35 -19.48 10.56 17.56
C GLU A 35 -19.23 11.85 16.78
N CYS A 36 -17.99 12.16 16.42
CA CYS A 36 -17.72 13.33 15.56
C CYS A 36 -18.26 13.12 14.13
N ASP A 37 -18.53 14.21 13.42
CA ASP A 37 -19.12 14.17 12.09
C ASP A 37 -18.29 13.35 11.10
N ARG A 38 -16.96 13.39 11.21
CA ARG A 38 -16.05 12.58 10.41
C ARG A 38 -16.27 11.07 10.64
N ALA A 39 -16.42 10.63 11.88
CA ALA A 39 -16.66 9.23 12.20
C ALA A 39 -18.08 8.78 11.79
N ARG A 40 -19.07 9.67 11.88
CA ARG A 40 -20.44 9.41 11.41
C ARG A 40 -20.47 9.25 9.90
N THR A 41 -19.81 10.15 9.16
CA THR A 41 -19.68 10.12 7.71
C THR A 41 -18.98 8.84 7.25
N PHE A 42 -17.89 8.45 7.91
CA PHE A 42 -17.16 7.23 7.62
C PHE A 42 -18.05 6.00 7.82
N ARG A 43 -18.74 5.89 8.99
CA ARG A 43 -19.65 4.76 9.24
C ARG A 43 -20.78 4.68 8.21
N ALA A 44 -21.36 5.82 7.84
CA ALA A 44 -22.42 5.86 6.83
C ALA A 44 -21.93 5.35 5.46
N LYS A 45 -20.71 5.75 5.06
CA LYS A 45 -20.09 5.32 3.81
C LYS A 45 -19.75 3.83 3.80
N GLU A 46 -19.27 3.30 4.91
CA GLU A 46 -18.87 1.89 5.06
C GLU A 46 -20.02 0.96 5.51
N GLY A 47 -21.25 1.47 5.63
CA GLY A 47 -22.41 0.68 6.05
C GLY A 47 -22.33 0.18 7.50
N ILE A 48 -21.52 0.82 8.35
CA ILE A 48 -21.32 0.43 9.75
C ILE A 48 -22.47 0.94 10.62
N ALA A 49 -23.15 0.04 11.34
CA ALA A 49 -24.27 0.39 12.18
C ALA A 49 -23.88 1.34 13.33
N ALA A 50 -24.67 2.38 13.56
CA ALA A 50 -24.40 3.41 14.57
C ALA A 50 -24.34 2.86 16.02
N GLY A 51 -25.00 1.73 16.28
CA GLY A 51 -25.09 1.13 17.62
C GLY A 51 -23.93 0.20 18.02
N LEU A 52 -22.93 -0.02 17.17
CA LEU A 52 -21.84 -0.97 17.44
C LEU A 52 -20.91 -0.57 18.60
N GLY A 53 -20.89 0.70 18.99
CA GLY A 53 -20.03 1.18 20.06
C GLY A 53 -18.55 1.18 19.67
N THR A 54 -17.69 1.43 20.65
CA THR A 54 -16.22 1.41 20.51
C THR A 54 -15.61 0.51 21.56
N ALA A 55 -14.68 -0.34 21.18
CA ALA A 55 -13.81 -1.08 22.09
C ALA A 55 -12.47 -0.35 22.22
N ALA A 56 -11.87 -0.39 23.40
CA ALA A 56 -10.53 0.10 23.66
C ALA A 56 -9.65 -1.04 24.16
N THR A 57 -8.52 -1.23 23.53
CA THR A 57 -7.47 -2.14 24.00
C THR A 57 -6.44 -1.35 24.78
N VAL A 58 -6.11 -1.78 25.99
CA VAL A 58 -5.03 -1.22 26.80
C VAL A 58 -3.89 -2.20 26.77
N GLN A 59 -2.73 -1.76 26.30
CA GLN A 59 -1.53 -2.58 26.19
C GLN A 59 -0.28 -1.79 26.59
N ALA A 60 0.78 -2.51 26.96
CA ALA A 60 2.08 -1.89 27.23
C ALA A 60 2.61 -1.19 25.98
N MET A 61 3.23 -0.04 26.16
CA MET A 61 3.85 0.72 25.09
C MET A 61 5.30 0.27 24.91
N VAL A 62 5.74 0.10 23.67
CA VAL A 62 7.11 -0.17 23.29
C VAL A 62 7.70 1.08 22.66
N PHE A 63 8.93 1.43 23.03
CA PHE A 63 9.57 2.68 22.59
C PHE A 63 10.67 2.39 21.58
N GLY A 64 10.47 2.82 20.33
CA GLY A 64 11.43 2.74 19.25
C GLY A 64 12.49 3.85 19.28
N ASN A 65 12.36 4.82 20.17
CA ASN A 65 13.29 5.94 20.34
C ASN A 65 14.10 5.87 21.65
N LEU A 66 14.20 4.69 22.26
CA LEU A 66 14.82 4.51 23.58
C LEU A 66 16.35 4.72 23.53
N ASP A 67 17.02 4.10 22.57
CA ASP A 67 18.49 4.11 22.43
C ASP A 67 18.92 3.89 20.96
N ASP A 68 20.22 3.75 20.71
CA ASP A 68 20.80 3.54 19.37
C ASP A 68 20.50 2.13 18.80
N ARG A 69 20.00 1.20 19.63
CA ARG A 69 19.54 -0.13 19.23
C ARG A 69 18.00 -0.20 19.13
N SER A 70 17.37 0.96 19.03
CA SER A 70 15.92 1.10 18.94
C SER A 70 15.54 1.76 17.61
N GLY A 71 14.34 1.45 17.15
CA GLY A 71 13.78 1.98 15.92
C GLY A 71 12.38 1.47 15.70
N THR A 72 11.76 1.93 14.63
CA THR A 72 10.42 1.48 14.23
C THR A 72 10.34 1.35 12.72
N GLY A 73 9.40 0.57 12.23
CA GLY A 73 9.23 0.40 10.79
C GLY A 73 7.94 -0.27 10.41
N VAL A 74 7.71 -0.25 9.13
CA VAL A 74 6.63 -0.98 8.47
C VAL A 74 7.23 -1.80 7.35
N ALA A 75 6.79 -3.04 7.21
CA ALA A 75 7.36 -3.97 6.25
C ALA A 75 6.28 -4.79 5.56
N PHE A 76 6.53 -5.08 4.28
CA PHE A 76 5.76 -6.02 3.50
C PHE A 76 6.56 -7.28 3.27
N THR A 77 5.93 -8.44 3.32
CA THR A 77 6.59 -9.72 3.02
C THR A 77 7.00 -9.84 1.56
N ARG A 78 6.37 -9.06 0.67
CA ARG A 78 6.65 -8.93 -0.76
C ARG A 78 6.51 -7.48 -1.18
N ASP A 79 7.05 -7.13 -2.33
CA ASP A 79 6.87 -5.79 -2.89
C ASP A 79 5.38 -5.56 -3.25
N PRO A 80 4.70 -4.60 -2.61
CA PRO A 80 3.27 -4.38 -2.81
C PRO A 80 2.94 -3.73 -4.16
N SER A 81 3.92 -3.20 -4.87
CA SER A 81 3.75 -2.55 -6.16
C SER A 81 3.96 -3.52 -7.32
N SER A 82 5.05 -4.27 -7.30
CA SER A 82 5.42 -5.18 -8.37
C SER A 82 5.04 -6.64 -8.14
N GLY A 83 4.79 -7.04 -6.89
CA GLY A 83 4.57 -8.43 -6.49
C GLY A 83 5.84 -9.26 -6.33
N ALA A 84 7.01 -8.66 -6.51
CA ALA A 84 8.29 -9.38 -6.40
C ALA A 84 8.44 -10.03 -5.02
N ARG A 85 9.00 -11.25 -4.98
CA ARG A 85 9.31 -12.00 -3.75
C ARG A 85 10.53 -11.40 -3.04
N LYS A 86 10.42 -10.14 -2.70
CA LYS A 86 11.43 -9.37 -1.97
C LYS A 86 10.74 -8.61 -0.85
N PRO A 87 11.07 -8.88 0.43
CA PRO A 87 10.60 -8.05 1.53
C PRO A 87 10.99 -6.60 1.31
N THR A 88 10.02 -5.71 1.44
CA THR A 88 10.19 -4.26 1.30
C THR A 88 9.61 -3.55 2.51
N GLY A 89 10.06 -2.36 2.80
CA GLY A 89 9.53 -1.60 3.92
C GLY A 89 10.38 -0.39 4.25
N ASP A 90 9.83 0.42 5.14
CA ASP A 90 10.46 1.62 5.66
C ASP A 90 10.90 1.39 7.11
N TYR A 91 12.12 1.80 7.43
CA TYR A 91 12.70 1.74 8.76
C TYR A 91 13.28 3.09 9.16
N LEU A 92 13.04 3.48 10.40
CA LEU A 92 13.59 4.68 10.99
C LEU A 92 14.18 4.37 12.36
N ALA A 93 15.49 4.61 12.51
CA ALA A 93 16.20 4.43 13.77
C ALA A 93 15.81 5.52 14.79
N ARG A 94 15.73 5.17 16.07
CA ARG A 94 15.44 6.08 17.18
C ARG A 94 14.15 6.88 17.01
N ALA A 95 13.09 6.24 16.49
CA ALA A 95 11.82 6.88 16.16
C ALA A 95 10.62 6.09 16.65
N GLN A 96 9.48 6.73 16.67
CA GLN A 96 8.18 6.13 16.94
C GLN A 96 7.40 5.89 15.64
N GLY A 97 6.36 5.05 15.68
CA GLY A 97 5.56 4.70 14.50
C GLY A 97 4.97 5.92 13.78
N GLU A 98 4.60 6.97 14.52
CA GLU A 98 4.09 8.22 13.96
C GLU A 98 5.11 8.91 13.03
N ASP A 99 6.40 8.82 13.34
CA ASP A 99 7.48 9.46 12.57
C ASP A 99 7.65 8.81 11.19
N VAL A 100 7.38 7.50 11.08
CA VAL A 100 7.45 6.76 9.80
C VAL A 100 6.24 7.08 8.92
N VAL A 101 5.05 7.15 9.51
CA VAL A 101 3.78 7.30 8.76
C VAL A 101 3.51 8.75 8.39
N ALA A 102 3.98 9.71 9.19
CA ALA A 102 3.77 11.14 8.94
C ALA A 102 4.48 11.64 7.67
N GLY A 103 5.52 10.93 7.19
CA GLY A 103 6.27 11.33 5.99
C GLY A 103 7.22 12.52 6.21
N THR A 104 7.33 13.01 7.44
CA THR A 104 8.15 14.19 7.80
C THR A 104 9.64 13.87 7.92
N HIS A 105 9.99 12.58 7.97
CA HIS A 105 11.36 12.11 8.08
C HIS A 105 11.76 11.31 6.84
N ARG A 106 13.04 11.41 6.47
CA ARG A 106 13.59 10.55 5.44
C ARG A 106 13.73 9.14 6.02
N VAL A 107 12.87 8.24 5.61
CA VAL A 107 12.93 6.83 5.97
C VAL A 107 13.97 6.10 5.12
N HIS A 108 14.42 4.96 5.59
CA HIS A 108 15.36 4.09 4.89
C HIS A 108 14.69 2.73 4.65
N GLY A 109 15.11 2.03 3.60
CA GLY A 109 14.65 0.67 3.36
C GLY A 109 15.10 -0.30 4.47
N LEU A 110 14.57 -1.52 4.45
CA LEU A 110 14.91 -2.57 5.42
C LEU A 110 16.41 -2.92 5.44
N GLU A 111 17.16 -2.56 4.40
CA GLU A 111 18.61 -2.70 4.33
C GLU A 111 19.32 -1.86 5.41
N ALA A 112 18.72 -0.78 5.87
CA ALA A 112 19.25 0.00 6.98
C ALA A 112 19.15 -0.77 8.31
N LEU A 113 18.02 -1.42 8.56
CA LEU A 113 17.85 -2.31 9.70
C LEU A 113 18.87 -3.46 9.66
N GLN A 114 19.07 -4.07 8.48
CA GLN A 114 20.02 -5.16 8.31
C GLN A 114 21.47 -4.73 8.60
N ARG A 115 21.85 -3.51 8.23
CA ARG A 115 23.19 -2.95 8.54
C ARG A 115 23.36 -2.62 10.02
N GLN A 116 22.32 -2.06 10.65
CA GLN A 116 22.38 -1.58 12.03
C GLN A 116 22.19 -2.71 13.04
N LEU A 117 21.22 -3.61 12.81
CA LEU A 117 20.80 -4.67 13.71
C LEU A 117 20.56 -5.97 12.93
N PRO A 118 21.61 -6.65 12.43
CA PRO A 118 21.48 -7.80 11.52
C PRO A 118 20.70 -8.99 12.14
N GLU A 119 20.84 -9.21 13.44
CA GLU A 119 20.12 -10.29 14.16
C GLU A 119 18.61 -10.02 14.17
N VAL A 120 18.22 -8.76 14.44
CA VAL A 120 16.81 -8.34 14.44
C VAL A 120 16.22 -8.39 13.03
N ALA A 121 16.99 -7.99 12.02
CA ALA A 121 16.56 -8.08 10.62
C ALA A 121 16.31 -9.54 10.22
N GLN A 122 17.17 -10.45 10.61
CA GLN A 122 17.00 -11.88 10.34
C GLN A 122 15.80 -12.47 11.10
N GLU A 123 15.57 -12.07 12.35
CA GLU A 123 14.38 -12.45 13.11
C GLU A 123 13.11 -11.96 12.40
N LEU A 124 13.09 -10.69 11.93
CA LEU A 124 11.97 -10.12 11.19
C LEU A 124 11.67 -10.90 9.91
N LEU A 125 12.69 -11.24 9.11
CA LEU A 125 12.53 -12.05 7.90
C LEU A 125 11.92 -13.42 8.21
N GLY A 126 12.39 -14.10 9.26
CA GLY A 126 11.81 -15.38 9.70
C GLY A 126 10.36 -15.27 10.18
N VAL A 127 9.99 -14.14 10.79
CA VAL A 127 8.60 -13.83 11.15
C VAL A 127 7.75 -13.60 9.90
N MET A 128 8.25 -12.82 8.94
CA MET A 128 7.57 -12.55 7.67
C MET A 128 7.22 -13.83 6.93
N GLU A 129 8.15 -14.76 6.82
CA GLU A 129 7.92 -16.05 6.17
C GLU A 129 6.82 -16.87 6.86
N ARG A 130 6.84 -16.91 8.21
CA ARG A 130 5.80 -17.62 8.98
C ARG A 130 4.42 -16.96 8.82
N LEU A 131 4.36 -15.63 8.81
CA LEU A 131 3.10 -14.90 8.64
C LEU A 131 2.53 -15.10 7.25
N GLU A 132 3.35 -15.01 6.20
CA GLU A 132 2.94 -15.22 4.82
C GLU A 132 2.34 -16.63 4.63
N ARG A 133 2.96 -17.66 5.20
CA ARG A 133 2.43 -19.02 5.19
C ARG A 133 1.15 -19.18 6.00
N HIS A 134 1.06 -18.53 7.17
CA HIS A 134 -0.10 -18.60 8.05
C HIS A 134 -1.33 -17.93 7.43
N TYR A 135 -1.17 -16.70 6.93
CA TYR A 135 -2.25 -15.97 6.26
C TYR A 135 -2.48 -16.47 4.83
N ARG A 136 -1.56 -17.27 4.31
CA ARG A 136 -1.55 -17.76 2.92
C ARG A 136 -1.54 -16.62 1.91
N ASP A 137 -1.04 -15.45 2.30
CA ASP A 137 -1.01 -14.23 1.51
C ASP A 137 0.10 -13.30 1.97
N MET A 138 0.47 -12.30 1.14
CA MET A 138 1.41 -11.28 1.55
C MET A 138 0.88 -10.50 2.74
N CYS A 139 1.77 -10.18 3.66
CA CYS A 139 1.46 -9.46 4.88
C CYS A 139 2.12 -8.08 4.92
N ASP A 140 1.43 -7.16 5.54
CA ASP A 140 1.85 -5.84 5.97
C ASP A 140 2.03 -5.92 7.50
N ILE A 141 3.19 -5.48 8.00
CA ILE A 141 3.65 -5.69 9.37
C ILE A 141 4.17 -4.36 9.91
N GLU A 142 3.58 -3.93 11.02
CA GLU A 142 4.12 -2.82 11.81
C GLU A 142 4.98 -3.39 12.93
N PHE A 143 6.21 -2.91 13.08
CA PHE A 143 7.13 -3.40 14.08
C PHE A 143 7.90 -2.27 14.78
N THR A 144 8.36 -2.55 15.99
CA THR A 144 9.25 -1.68 16.76
C THR A 144 10.40 -2.52 17.31
N VAL A 145 11.59 -1.97 17.25
CA VAL A 145 12.76 -2.50 17.93
C VAL A 145 13.02 -1.64 19.17
N SER A 146 13.11 -2.25 20.33
CA SER A 146 13.42 -1.56 21.58
C SER A 146 14.58 -2.25 22.26
N ALA A 147 15.70 -1.52 22.43
CA ALA A 147 16.96 -2.03 22.99
C ALA A 147 17.44 -3.34 22.31
N GLY A 148 17.30 -3.44 20.99
CA GLY A 148 17.71 -4.59 20.20
C GLY A 148 16.79 -5.78 20.22
N LYS A 149 15.57 -5.64 20.76
CA LYS A 149 14.52 -6.67 20.75
C LYS A 149 13.40 -6.30 19.80
N LEU A 150 13.00 -7.24 18.93
CA LEU A 150 11.89 -7.08 18.00
C LEU A 150 10.54 -7.20 18.70
N TYR A 151 9.61 -6.32 18.36
CA TYR A 151 8.21 -6.36 18.76
C TYR A 151 7.32 -6.15 17.55
N LEU A 152 6.42 -7.08 17.28
CA LEU A 152 5.40 -6.93 16.27
C LEU A 152 4.20 -6.21 16.88
N LEU A 153 3.78 -5.13 16.26
CA LEU A 153 2.68 -4.30 16.76
C LEU A 153 1.37 -4.66 16.08
N GLN A 154 1.42 -4.85 14.76
CA GLN A 154 0.27 -5.20 13.95
C GLN A 154 0.70 -6.02 12.75
N THR A 155 -0.18 -6.93 12.31
CA THR A 155 -0.07 -7.63 11.02
C THR A 155 -1.44 -7.74 10.37
N ARG A 156 -1.47 -7.64 9.04
CA ARG A 156 -2.67 -7.81 8.23
C ARG A 156 -2.29 -8.30 6.84
N VAL A 157 -3.28 -8.77 6.07
CA VAL A 157 -3.09 -8.99 4.64
C VAL A 157 -2.78 -7.65 3.97
N GLY A 158 -1.66 -7.60 3.24
CA GLY A 158 -1.13 -6.37 2.67
C GLY A 158 -1.98 -5.85 1.52
N ARG A 159 -2.23 -4.53 1.51
CA ARG A 159 -2.76 -3.85 0.34
C ARG A 159 -1.70 -3.84 -0.74
N ARG A 160 -2.12 -4.10 -1.97
CA ARG A 160 -1.23 -4.25 -3.12
C ARG A 160 -1.87 -3.71 -4.38
N SER A 161 -1.04 -3.47 -5.37
CA SER A 161 -1.51 -3.09 -6.70
C SER A 161 -2.15 -4.25 -7.44
N PRO A 162 -2.94 -4.01 -8.49
CA PRO A 162 -3.48 -5.04 -9.37
C PRO A 162 -2.39 -5.93 -9.98
N LEU A 163 -1.27 -5.35 -10.39
CA LEU A 163 -0.11 -6.08 -10.93
C LEU A 163 0.47 -7.03 -9.88
N ALA A 164 0.71 -6.53 -8.66
CA ALA A 164 1.21 -7.34 -7.56
C ALA A 164 0.23 -8.43 -7.17
N ALA A 165 -1.08 -8.18 -7.19
CA ALA A 165 -2.09 -9.20 -6.88
C ALA A 165 -2.01 -10.40 -7.81
N VAL A 166 -1.87 -10.16 -9.11
CA VAL A 166 -1.73 -11.22 -10.13
C VAL A 166 -0.43 -11.99 -9.97
N ARG A 167 0.70 -11.29 -9.85
CA ARG A 167 2.03 -11.93 -9.71
C ARG A 167 2.14 -12.74 -8.41
N ILE A 168 1.69 -12.19 -7.29
CA ILE A 168 1.71 -12.88 -6.00
C ILE A 168 0.85 -14.15 -6.02
N ALA A 169 -0.33 -14.09 -6.61
CA ALA A 169 -1.21 -15.25 -6.73
C ALA A 169 -0.54 -16.40 -7.49
N VAL A 170 0.11 -16.09 -8.61
CA VAL A 170 0.82 -17.09 -9.43
C VAL A 170 2.05 -17.63 -8.69
N ASP A 171 2.91 -16.75 -8.18
CA ASP A 171 4.15 -17.13 -7.53
C ASP A 171 3.91 -18.01 -6.28
N MET A 172 2.90 -17.69 -5.48
CA MET A 172 2.51 -18.50 -4.32
C MET A 172 1.96 -19.87 -4.70
N ALA A 173 1.23 -19.98 -5.81
CA ALA A 173 0.69 -21.27 -6.26
C ALA A 173 1.75 -22.14 -6.96
N GLU A 174 2.80 -21.53 -7.52
CA GLU A 174 3.94 -22.25 -8.11
C GLU A 174 4.98 -22.67 -7.05
N ASP A 175 5.01 -22.05 -5.89
CA ASP A 175 5.86 -22.47 -4.78
C ASP A 175 5.32 -23.76 -4.15
N THR A 176 5.94 -24.89 -4.46
CA THR A 176 5.53 -26.22 -3.98
C THR A 176 5.49 -26.37 -2.45
N GLY A 177 6.16 -25.48 -1.74
CA GLY A 177 6.15 -25.40 -0.27
C GLY A 177 5.06 -24.50 0.29
N PHE A 178 4.31 -23.78 -0.55
CA PHE A 178 3.31 -22.82 -0.12
C PHE A 178 1.90 -23.44 -0.16
N PRO A 179 1.06 -23.22 0.87
CA PRO A 179 -0.25 -23.88 0.98
C PRO A 179 -1.33 -23.17 0.16
N LEU A 180 -1.09 -22.91 -1.13
CA LEU A 180 -2.04 -22.29 -2.05
C LEU A 180 -2.19 -23.14 -3.31
N SER A 181 -3.41 -23.57 -3.62
CA SER A 181 -3.68 -24.27 -4.86
C SER A 181 -3.84 -23.31 -6.05
N ARG A 182 -3.66 -23.81 -7.27
CA ARG A 182 -3.89 -23.05 -8.52
C ARG A 182 -5.30 -22.50 -8.62
N ALA A 183 -6.30 -23.29 -8.26
CA ALA A 183 -7.70 -22.88 -8.26
C ALA A 183 -7.96 -21.74 -7.27
N GLU A 184 -7.37 -21.79 -6.06
CA GLU A 184 -7.47 -20.71 -5.09
C GLU A 184 -6.74 -19.44 -5.57
N ALA A 185 -5.58 -19.57 -6.22
CA ALA A 185 -4.86 -18.45 -6.81
C ALA A 185 -5.69 -17.75 -7.89
N ALA A 186 -6.29 -18.51 -8.81
CA ALA A 186 -7.17 -17.97 -9.82
C ALA A 186 -8.40 -17.26 -9.23
N GLY A 187 -8.98 -17.79 -8.14
CA GLY A 187 -10.12 -17.18 -7.45
C GLY A 187 -9.81 -15.91 -6.66
N ARG A 188 -8.53 -15.60 -6.40
CA ARG A 188 -8.12 -14.39 -5.67
C ARG A 188 -8.04 -13.14 -6.52
N VAL A 189 -7.90 -13.28 -7.82
CA VAL A 189 -7.81 -12.16 -8.75
C VAL A 189 -9.20 -11.83 -9.25
N SER A 190 -9.75 -10.70 -8.80
CA SER A 190 -11.09 -10.26 -9.19
C SER A 190 -11.09 -9.69 -10.62
N ASP A 191 -12.30 -9.66 -11.22
CA ASP A 191 -12.52 -9.03 -12.53
C ASP A 191 -12.13 -7.54 -12.53
N ASP A 192 -12.37 -6.85 -11.42
CA ASP A 192 -11.96 -5.45 -11.27
C ASP A 192 -10.44 -5.32 -11.33
N THR A 193 -9.70 -6.22 -10.68
CA THR A 193 -8.24 -6.28 -10.76
C THR A 193 -7.75 -6.45 -12.21
N ILE A 194 -8.39 -7.34 -12.95
CA ILE A 194 -8.05 -7.57 -14.38
C ILE A 194 -8.39 -6.34 -15.23
N ALA A 195 -9.54 -5.72 -14.98
CA ALA A 195 -9.93 -4.50 -15.69
C ALA A 195 -9.01 -3.32 -15.40
N GLU A 196 -8.52 -3.19 -14.16
CA GLU A 196 -7.53 -2.19 -13.78
C GLU A 196 -6.19 -2.46 -14.47
N LEU A 197 -5.74 -3.73 -14.52
CA LEU A 197 -4.51 -4.10 -15.24
C LEU A 197 -4.57 -3.75 -16.72
N ALA A 198 -5.71 -3.95 -17.38
CA ALA A 198 -5.88 -3.60 -18.79
C ALA A 198 -5.79 -2.09 -19.05
N ARG A 199 -5.95 -1.26 -18.03
CA ARG A 199 -5.78 0.20 -18.10
C ARG A 199 -4.36 0.67 -17.78
N LEU A 200 -3.50 -0.21 -17.25
CA LEU A 200 -2.10 0.11 -17.01
C LEU A 200 -1.40 0.19 -18.38
N GLY A 201 -1.14 1.40 -18.86
CA GLY A 201 -0.33 1.63 -20.05
C GLY A 201 1.14 1.21 -19.82
N HIS A 202 1.93 1.26 -20.86
CA HIS A 202 3.38 1.09 -20.78
C HIS A 202 4.10 2.28 -21.41
N ILE A 203 5.38 2.41 -21.10
CA ILE A 203 6.23 3.47 -21.68
C ILE A 203 6.65 3.07 -23.08
N ARG A 204 6.59 4.04 -23.99
CA ARG A 204 7.08 3.87 -25.37
C ARG A 204 8.54 3.41 -25.39
N PRO A 205 8.88 2.36 -26.17
CA PRO A 205 10.26 1.89 -26.27
C PRO A 205 11.21 3.02 -26.68
N GLY A 206 12.35 3.12 -25.99
CA GLY A 206 13.39 4.13 -26.27
C GLY A 206 13.15 5.49 -25.61
N ALA A 207 12.08 5.69 -24.81
CA ALA A 207 11.91 6.90 -24.04
C ALA A 207 13.00 7.02 -22.94
N GLU A 208 13.63 8.19 -22.84
CA GLU A 208 14.66 8.46 -21.84
C GLU A 208 14.02 9.04 -20.58
N ALA A 209 14.33 8.43 -19.43
CA ALA A 209 13.89 8.92 -18.14
C ALA A 209 14.68 10.18 -17.75
N ILE A 210 13.99 11.17 -17.21
CA ILE A 210 14.57 12.43 -16.69
C ILE A 210 14.78 12.39 -15.18
N GLY A 211 14.22 11.41 -14.49
CA GLY A 211 14.37 11.21 -13.04
C GLY A 211 13.91 9.84 -12.60
N GLU A 212 14.44 9.41 -11.46
CA GLU A 212 14.11 8.14 -10.80
C GLU A 212 13.77 8.38 -9.33
N GLY A 213 12.87 7.54 -8.80
CA GLY A 213 12.47 7.55 -7.41
C GLY A 213 11.92 6.18 -7.01
N LEU A 214 11.21 6.13 -5.90
CA LEU A 214 10.58 4.90 -5.42
C LEU A 214 9.32 4.57 -6.23
N ALA A 215 9.24 3.36 -6.76
CA ALA A 215 8.05 2.78 -7.39
C ALA A 215 6.95 2.63 -6.33
N ALA A 216 6.05 3.62 -6.22
CA ALA A 216 5.09 3.69 -5.14
C ALA A 216 3.73 3.08 -5.49
N SER A 217 3.28 3.24 -6.73
CA SER A 217 2.04 2.65 -7.26
C SER A 217 2.19 2.43 -8.76
N PRO A 218 2.05 1.19 -9.27
CA PRO A 218 2.30 0.88 -10.67
C PRO A 218 1.26 1.48 -11.60
N GLY A 219 1.62 1.53 -12.87
CA GLY A 219 0.85 2.10 -13.98
C GLY A 219 1.59 3.26 -14.62
N VAL A 220 1.08 3.71 -15.75
CA VAL A 220 1.63 4.83 -16.50
C VAL A 220 0.57 5.94 -16.60
N GLY A 221 0.90 7.12 -16.09
CA GLY A 221 0.04 8.29 -16.17
C GLY A 221 0.78 9.48 -16.76
N ALA A 222 0.15 10.21 -17.69
CA ALA A 222 0.71 11.43 -18.25
C ALA A 222 -0.28 12.59 -18.11
N GLY A 223 0.25 13.79 -17.94
CA GLY A 223 -0.55 15.00 -17.82
C GLY A 223 0.29 16.24 -17.56
N ALA A 224 -0.39 17.36 -17.47
CA ALA A 224 0.22 18.64 -17.14
C ALA A 224 0.73 18.66 -15.70
N LEU A 225 1.97 19.04 -15.48
CA LEU A 225 2.57 19.15 -14.16
C LEU A 225 1.87 20.25 -13.34
N CYS A 226 1.41 19.90 -12.15
CA CYS A 226 0.68 20.82 -11.26
C CYS A 226 1.18 20.66 -9.84
N PHE A 227 1.35 21.78 -9.12
CA PHE A 227 1.90 21.78 -7.76
C PHE A 227 0.84 22.06 -6.68
N ASP A 228 -0.36 22.41 -7.07
CA ASP A 228 -1.47 22.72 -6.15
C ASP A 228 -2.60 21.71 -6.29
N ALA A 229 -3.03 21.12 -5.17
CA ALA A 229 -4.03 20.06 -5.15
C ALA A 229 -5.44 20.58 -5.56
N SER A 230 -5.80 21.83 -5.19
CA SER A 230 -7.07 22.41 -5.57
C SER A 230 -7.10 22.70 -7.07
N ARG A 231 -5.99 23.20 -7.59
CA ARG A 231 -5.82 23.43 -9.02
C ARG A 231 -5.84 22.13 -9.83
N ALA A 232 -5.22 21.07 -9.32
CA ALA A 232 -5.28 19.74 -9.94
C ALA A 232 -6.71 19.21 -10.00
N ALA A 233 -7.51 19.39 -8.94
CA ALA A 233 -8.92 19.02 -8.91
C ALA A 233 -9.75 19.80 -9.92
N GLU A 234 -9.54 21.13 -10.04
CA GLU A 234 -10.22 21.98 -11.03
C GLU A 234 -9.91 21.54 -12.47
N LEU A 235 -8.62 21.32 -12.77
CA LEU A 235 -8.18 20.88 -14.08
C LEU A 235 -8.72 19.49 -14.42
N GLY A 236 -8.69 18.55 -13.47
CA GLY A 236 -9.27 17.21 -13.64
C GLY A 236 -10.77 17.25 -13.87
N ALA A 237 -11.51 18.11 -13.15
CA ALA A 237 -12.94 18.33 -13.38
C ALA A 237 -13.22 18.93 -14.77
N ALA A 238 -12.29 19.71 -15.33
CA ALA A 238 -12.35 20.23 -16.69
C ALA A 238 -11.90 19.21 -17.77
N GLY A 239 -11.55 17.95 -17.38
CA GLY A 239 -11.12 16.91 -18.30
C GLY A 239 -9.65 17.00 -18.72
N VAL A 240 -8.85 17.84 -18.05
CA VAL A 240 -7.41 17.95 -18.30
C VAL A 240 -6.68 16.93 -17.46
N ALA A 241 -5.89 16.07 -18.10
CA ALA A 241 -5.02 15.13 -17.39
C ALA A 241 -3.89 15.88 -16.66
N VAL A 242 -3.72 15.62 -15.37
CA VAL A 242 -2.78 16.33 -14.49
C VAL A 242 -1.87 15.35 -13.79
N VAL A 243 -0.59 15.67 -13.71
CA VAL A 243 0.37 15.04 -12.79
C VAL A 243 0.56 15.94 -11.59
N LEU A 244 0.08 15.51 -10.43
CA LEU A 244 0.22 16.28 -9.21
C LEU A 244 1.59 16.00 -8.59
N ALA A 245 2.45 17.02 -8.52
CA ALA A 245 3.76 16.96 -7.90
C ALA A 245 3.79 17.77 -6.61
N ARG A 246 4.21 17.14 -5.50
CA ARG A 246 4.30 17.78 -4.18
C ARG A 246 5.62 17.42 -3.51
N PRO A 247 6.15 18.24 -2.59
CA PRO A 247 7.23 17.76 -1.71
C PRO A 247 6.79 16.50 -0.96
N GLU A 248 5.64 16.55 -0.33
CA GLU A 248 4.91 15.48 0.33
C GLU A 248 3.41 15.73 0.20
N THR A 249 2.59 14.71 0.41
CA THR A 249 1.13 14.87 0.42
C THR A 249 0.57 14.70 1.83
N SER A 250 -0.53 15.40 2.07
CA SER A 250 -1.27 15.36 3.31
C SER A 250 -2.75 14.96 3.07
N PRO A 251 -3.52 14.65 4.10
CA PRO A 251 -4.95 14.39 3.96
C PRO A 251 -5.76 15.55 3.34
N SER A 252 -5.24 16.79 3.36
CA SER A 252 -5.85 17.91 2.68
C SER A 252 -5.69 17.89 1.16
N ASP A 253 -4.72 17.15 0.63
CA ASP A 253 -4.43 17.05 -0.80
C ASP A 253 -5.27 15.98 -1.52
N VAL A 254 -6.05 15.19 -0.77
CA VAL A 254 -6.81 14.02 -1.25
C VAL A 254 -7.71 14.33 -2.46
N HIS A 255 -8.33 15.52 -2.50
CA HIS A 255 -9.19 15.91 -3.61
C HIS A 255 -8.40 16.11 -4.92
N GLY A 256 -7.21 16.68 -4.87
CA GLY A 256 -6.32 16.82 -6.02
C GLY A 256 -5.69 15.49 -6.43
N MET A 257 -5.34 14.65 -5.46
CA MET A 257 -4.83 13.31 -5.74
C MET A 257 -5.85 12.45 -6.48
N ALA A 258 -7.14 12.53 -6.09
CA ALA A 258 -8.21 11.76 -6.72
C ALA A 258 -8.49 12.17 -8.17
N ALA A 259 -8.17 13.40 -8.54
CA ALA A 259 -8.33 13.93 -9.89
C ALA A 259 -7.08 13.77 -10.77
N ALA A 260 -5.95 13.39 -10.18
CA ALA A 260 -4.68 13.30 -10.88
C ALA A 260 -4.57 12.01 -11.71
N ALA A 261 -3.97 12.12 -12.90
CA ALA A 261 -3.58 10.97 -13.72
C ALA A 261 -2.35 10.25 -13.19
N ALA A 262 -1.51 10.94 -12.42
CA ALA A 262 -0.38 10.37 -11.69
C ALA A 262 0.09 11.30 -10.57
N LEU A 263 0.88 10.74 -9.64
CA LEU A 263 1.43 11.46 -8.50
C LEU A 263 2.96 11.40 -8.48
N VAL A 264 3.58 12.50 -8.08
CA VAL A 264 5.02 12.58 -7.85
C VAL A 264 5.28 13.26 -6.52
N THR A 265 6.14 12.68 -5.68
CA THR A 265 6.63 13.36 -4.47
C THR A 265 8.16 13.32 -4.41
N THR A 266 8.76 14.37 -3.83
CA THR A 266 10.22 14.42 -3.61
C THR A 266 10.62 13.88 -2.24
N LEU A 267 9.66 13.70 -1.34
CA LEU A 267 9.81 13.11 -0.02
C LEU A 267 8.81 11.96 0.16
N GLY A 268 9.04 11.13 1.19
CA GLY A 268 8.15 10.05 1.59
C GLY A 268 8.54 8.69 1.00
N GLY A 269 8.45 7.65 1.82
CA GLY A 269 8.72 6.26 1.44
C GLY A 269 7.51 5.54 0.83
N ILE A 270 7.63 4.22 0.68
CA ILE A 270 6.56 3.36 0.15
C ILE A 270 5.32 3.28 1.07
N MET A 271 5.46 3.71 2.32
CA MET A 271 4.37 3.81 3.31
C MET A 271 3.87 5.22 3.52
N SER A 272 4.40 6.20 2.79
CA SER A 272 3.93 7.58 2.86
C SER A 272 2.45 7.70 2.49
N HIS A 273 1.81 8.78 2.93
CA HIS A 273 0.41 9.07 2.59
C HIS A 273 0.17 9.02 1.06
N ALA A 274 1.08 9.62 0.26
CA ALA A 274 1.02 9.58 -1.20
C ALA A 274 0.98 8.13 -1.73
N ALA A 275 1.91 7.29 -1.29
CA ALA A 275 2.06 5.92 -1.76
C ALA A 275 0.87 5.04 -1.38
N VAL A 276 0.37 5.17 -0.15
CA VAL A 276 -0.78 4.36 0.34
C VAL A 276 -2.06 4.72 -0.40
N VAL A 277 -2.34 6.02 -0.56
CA VAL A 277 -3.52 6.49 -1.27
C VAL A 277 -3.45 6.14 -2.75
N ALA A 278 -2.29 6.35 -3.40
CA ALA A 278 -2.08 6.03 -4.80
C ALA A 278 -2.35 4.55 -5.09
N ARG A 279 -1.80 3.63 -4.29
CA ARG A 279 -2.08 2.18 -4.41
C ARG A 279 -3.54 1.85 -4.18
N GLY A 280 -4.18 2.48 -3.20
CA GLY A 280 -5.60 2.25 -2.89
C GLY A 280 -6.54 2.66 -4.02
N TRP A 281 -6.11 3.58 -4.86
CA TRP A 281 -6.91 4.12 -5.98
C TRP A 281 -6.35 3.74 -7.35
N ALA A 282 -5.32 2.89 -7.41
CA ALA A 282 -4.63 2.50 -8.65
C ALA A 282 -4.13 3.71 -9.47
N ILE A 283 -3.70 4.77 -8.81
CA ILE A 283 -3.10 5.95 -9.45
C ILE A 283 -1.59 5.71 -9.56
N PRO A 284 -0.98 5.81 -10.76
CA PRO A 284 0.47 5.70 -10.93
C PRO A 284 1.21 6.71 -10.04
N ALA A 285 2.23 6.26 -9.30
CA ALA A 285 2.95 7.15 -8.40
C ALA A 285 4.43 6.83 -8.26
N VAL A 286 5.23 7.89 -8.23
CA VAL A 286 6.66 7.86 -7.90
C VAL A 286 6.88 8.74 -6.66
N CYS A 287 7.47 8.17 -5.61
CA CYS A 287 7.81 8.88 -4.39
C CYS A 287 9.34 9.04 -4.25
N SER A 288 9.77 9.97 -3.40
CA SER A 288 11.20 10.26 -3.17
C SER A 288 11.99 10.44 -4.47
N LEU A 289 11.45 11.23 -5.41
CA LEU A 289 12.12 11.51 -6.68
C LEU A 289 13.50 12.12 -6.42
N GLU A 290 14.55 11.44 -6.87
CA GLU A 290 15.93 11.83 -6.60
C GLU A 290 16.32 13.10 -7.37
N ASP A 291 17.22 13.90 -6.78
CA ASP A 291 17.73 15.14 -7.34
C ASP A 291 16.66 16.16 -7.78
N ALA A 292 15.42 16.00 -7.29
CA ALA A 292 14.30 16.86 -7.62
C ALA A 292 14.15 18.01 -6.62
N LYS A 293 13.98 19.24 -7.15
CA LYS A 293 13.80 20.46 -6.35
C LYS A 293 12.70 21.32 -6.95
N PHE A 294 11.77 21.76 -6.11
CA PHE A 294 10.79 22.77 -6.49
C PHE A 294 11.48 24.14 -6.59
N GLU A 295 11.32 24.77 -7.74
CA GLU A 295 11.79 26.14 -8.02
C GLU A 295 10.61 27.03 -8.40
N MET A 296 10.84 28.33 -8.53
CA MET A 296 9.80 29.26 -8.94
C MET A 296 9.27 28.88 -10.34
N GLY A 297 7.99 28.49 -10.41
CA GLY A 297 7.31 28.11 -11.65
C GLY A 297 7.62 26.75 -12.21
N GLY A 298 8.33 25.86 -11.49
CA GLY A 298 8.64 24.54 -12.02
C GLY A 298 9.27 23.55 -11.05
N LEU A 299 9.64 22.41 -11.58
CA LEU A 299 10.34 21.33 -10.94
C LEU A 299 11.68 21.12 -11.68
N ARG A 300 12.80 21.17 -10.95
CA ARG A 300 14.12 20.84 -11.49
C ARG A 300 14.50 19.44 -11.07
N ILE A 301 14.96 18.63 -12.02
CA ILE A 301 15.49 17.29 -11.80
C ILE A 301 16.87 17.22 -12.43
N GLY A 302 17.91 17.17 -11.63
CA GLY A 302 19.28 17.30 -12.14
C GLY A 302 19.46 18.58 -12.96
N SER A 303 19.78 18.45 -14.26
CA SER A 303 19.90 19.58 -15.19
C SER A 303 18.59 19.97 -15.90
N VAL A 304 17.54 19.15 -15.82
CA VAL A 304 16.27 19.38 -16.52
C VAL A 304 15.35 20.25 -15.68
N PHE A 305 14.84 21.35 -16.25
CA PHE A 305 13.78 22.17 -15.66
C PHE A 305 12.47 21.93 -16.39
N ILE A 306 11.42 21.68 -15.65
CA ILE A 306 10.07 21.40 -16.15
C ILE A 306 9.16 22.49 -15.59
N ALA A 307 8.57 23.29 -16.45
CA ALA A 307 7.66 24.34 -16.01
C ALA A 307 6.31 23.76 -15.57
N GLU A 308 5.61 24.46 -14.67
CA GLU A 308 4.23 24.12 -14.34
C GLU A 308 3.36 24.16 -15.59
N GLY A 309 2.54 23.14 -15.80
CA GLY A 309 1.71 22.97 -17.01
C GLY A 309 2.39 22.19 -18.13
N GLU A 310 3.71 21.95 -18.11
CA GLU A 310 4.34 21.07 -19.07
C GLU A 310 3.90 19.62 -18.85
N THR A 311 3.76 18.87 -19.94
CA THR A 311 3.36 17.47 -19.89
C THR A 311 4.53 16.60 -19.44
N VAL A 312 4.26 15.73 -18.47
CA VAL A 312 5.19 14.68 -18.02
C VAL A 312 4.47 13.34 -17.96
N THR A 313 5.25 12.27 -18.06
CA THR A 313 4.76 10.89 -17.89
C THR A 313 5.43 10.26 -16.70
N VAL A 314 4.64 9.62 -15.86
CA VAL A 314 5.06 8.89 -14.65
C VAL A 314 4.88 7.41 -14.89
N ASP A 315 5.94 6.63 -14.76
CA ASP A 315 5.89 5.17 -14.69
C ASP A 315 6.07 4.75 -13.22
N GLY A 316 4.96 4.51 -12.58
CA GLY A 316 4.93 4.10 -11.19
C GLY A 316 5.40 2.67 -10.95
N ALA A 317 5.53 1.84 -11.98
CA ALA A 317 6.06 0.48 -11.88
C ALA A 317 7.59 0.46 -11.84
N SER A 318 8.25 1.30 -12.64
CA SER A 318 9.71 1.43 -12.67
C SER A 318 10.25 2.52 -11.73
N GLY A 319 9.38 3.39 -11.22
CA GLY A 319 9.79 4.56 -10.42
C GLY A 319 10.37 5.71 -11.27
N ARG A 320 10.03 5.79 -12.55
CA ARG A 320 10.64 6.73 -13.50
C ARG A 320 9.71 7.85 -13.93
N LEU A 321 10.31 9.00 -14.24
CA LEU A 321 9.64 10.17 -14.80
C LEU A 321 10.21 10.49 -16.18
N PHE A 322 9.34 10.90 -17.09
CA PHE A 322 9.67 11.21 -18.48
C PHE A 322 9.10 12.55 -18.89
N LEU A 323 9.77 13.25 -19.81
CA LEU A 323 9.26 14.48 -20.40
C LEU A 323 8.27 14.17 -21.54
N GLY A 324 7.20 14.95 -21.62
CA GLY A 324 6.14 14.77 -22.62
C GLY A 324 5.24 13.56 -22.34
N ASP A 325 4.32 13.26 -23.24
CA ASP A 325 3.47 12.06 -23.20
C ASP A 325 4.19 10.88 -23.87
N GLN A 326 4.66 9.96 -23.03
CA GLN A 326 5.39 8.75 -23.46
C GLN A 326 4.56 7.47 -23.28
N ARG A 327 3.24 7.62 -23.08
CA ARG A 327 2.34 6.48 -22.94
C ARG A 327 2.16 5.76 -24.27
N GLU A 328 2.11 4.45 -24.19
CA GLU A 328 1.65 3.59 -25.28
C GLU A 328 0.45 2.77 -24.76
N GLU A 329 -0.65 2.80 -25.51
CA GLU A 329 -1.85 2.04 -25.17
C GLU A 329 -1.66 0.57 -25.53
N GLY A 330 -2.05 -0.32 -24.64
CA GLY A 330 -2.04 -1.76 -24.86
C GLY A 330 -1.94 -2.51 -23.55
N ALA A 331 -2.54 -3.69 -23.50
CA ALA A 331 -2.34 -4.60 -22.38
C ALA A 331 -0.90 -5.11 -22.42
N GLN A 332 -0.14 -4.92 -21.35
CA GLN A 332 1.13 -5.60 -21.19
C GLN A 332 0.84 -7.11 -21.18
N ASP A 333 1.50 -7.88 -22.08
CA ASP A 333 1.45 -9.33 -22.06
C ASP A 333 2.07 -9.82 -20.73
N LEU A 334 1.21 -10.07 -19.76
CA LEU A 334 1.63 -10.61 -18.46
C LEU A 334 1.52 -12.13 -18.49
N PRO A 335 2.66 -12.86 -18.48
CA PRO A 335 2.64 -14.33 -18.46
C PRO A 335 1.82 -14.91 -17.33
N GLU A 336 1.75 -14.20 -16.21
CA GLU A 336 1.00 -14.60 -15.02
C GLU A 336 -0.52 -14.59 -15.29
N LEU A 337 -1.04 -13.67 -16.11
CA LEU A 337 -2.46 -13.68 -16.51
C LEU A 337 -2.80 -14.89 -17.37
N LEU A 338 -1.89 -15.29 -18.26
CA LEU A 338 -2.08 -16.50 -19.07
C LEU A 338 -2.15 -17.75 -18.20
N LYS A 339 -1.28 -17.86 -17.19
CA LYS A 339 -1.29 -18.97 -16.22
C LYS A 339 -2.58 -18.99 -15.40
N LEU A 340 -3.02 -17.85 -14.87
CA LEU A 340 -4.27 -17.78 -14.10
C LEU A 340 -5.48 -18.18 -14.96
N ARG A 341 -5.48 -17.81 -16.23
CA ARG A 341 -6.49 -18.23 -17.20
C ARG A 341 -6.49 -19.75 -17.43
N GLU A 342 -5.31 -20.35 -17.61
CA GLU A 342 -5.14 -21.78 -17.75
C GLU A 342 -5.68 -22.51 -16.51
N TRP A 343 -5.28 -22.09 -15.31
CA TRP A 343 -5.71 -22.67 -14.04
C TRP A 343 -7.21 -22.50 -13.77
N ALA A 344 -7.80 -21.38 -14.21
CA ALA A 344 -9.25 -21.17 -14.14
C ALA A 344 -10.04 -22.11 -15.07
N SER A 345 -9.37 -22.63 -16.13
CA SER A 345 -9.95 -23.56 -17.09
C SER A 345 -9.80 -25.03 -16.69
N GLU A 346 -8.93 -25.34 -15.73
CA GLU A 346 -8.76 -26.69 -15.21
C GLU A 346 -10.07 -27.13 -14.53
N PRO A 347 -10.57 -28.36 -14.79
CA PRO A 347 -11.76 -28.85 -14.11
C PRO A 347 -11.50 -28.89 -12.61
N ALA A 348 -12.28 -28.15 -11.85
CA ALA A 348 -12.14 -28.04 -10.41
C ALA A 348 -12.33 -29.42 -9.76
N GLU A 349 -11.27 -30.05 -9.30
CA GLU A 349 -11.39 -30.98 -8.18
C GLU A 349 -11.95 -30.15 -7.01
N ALA A 350 -13.15 -30.53 -6.56
CA ALA A 350 -13.97 -29.72 -5.67
C ALA A 350 -13.23 -29.26 -4.41
N VAL A 351 -12.64 -28.06 -4.46
CA VAL A 351 -12.07 -27.40 -3.30
C VAL A 351 -13.20 -26.73 -2.55
N LYS A 352 -13.63 -27.33 -1.46
CA LYS A 352 -14.51 -26.67 -0.49
C LYS A 352 -13.76 -25.52 0.13
N SER A 353 -14.15 -24.29 -0.20
CA SER A 353 -13.65 -23.11 0.51
C SER A 353 -14.09 -23.16 1.98
N ALA A 354 -13.29 -22.58 2.88
CA ALA A 354 -13.61 -22.48 4.31
C ALA A 354 -14.96 -21.80 4.59
N ASP A 355 -15.50 -21.04 3.63
CA ASP A 355 -16.75 -20.28 3.74
C ASP A 355 -17.96 -20.97 3.08
N GLY A 356 -17.79 -22.19 2.54
CA GLY A 356 -18.89 -22.94 1.92
C GLY A 356 -19.46 -22.35 0.61
N ARG A 357 -18.81 -21.34 0.01
CA ARG A 357 -19.15 -20.78 -1.29
C ARG A 357 -18.22 -21.34 -2.37
N SER A 358 -18.74 -22.18 -3.24
CA SER A 358 -18.06 -22.62 -4.46
C SER A 358 -18.22 -21.51 -5.53
N VAL A 359 -17.18 -20.71 -5.72
CA VAL A 359 -17.07 -19.87 -6.92
C VAL A 359 -16.50 -20.78 -8.01
N SER A 360 -17.29 -21.08 -9.04
CA SER A 360 -16.84 -21.95 -10.12
C SER A 360 -15.84 -21.21 -11.01
N ALA A 361 -14.75 -21.89 -11.39
CA ALA A 361 -13.80 -21.40 -12.40
C ALA A 361 -14.51 -20.94 -13.70
N PHE A 362 -15.71 -21.43 -13.95
CA PHE A 362 -16.56 -21.08 -15.08
C PHE A 362 -17.08 -19.63 -15.05
N GLU A 363 -17.32 -19.06 -13.89
CA GLU A 363 -17.74 -17.66 -13.74
C GLU A 363 -16.61 -16.68 -14.09
N VAL A 364 -15.37 -16.98 -13.68
CA VAL A 364 -14.18 -16.19 -14.02
C VAL A 364 -13.93 -16.20 -15.54
N LEU A 365 -14.03 -17.35 -16.18
CA LEU A 365 -13.88 -17.49 -17.65
C LEU A 365 -14.93 -16.71 -18.44
N ARG A 366 -16.19 -16.75 -17.98
CA ARG A 366 -17.29 -16.06 -18.66
C ARG A 366 -17.11 -14.54 -18.66
N VAL A 367 -16.57 -13.98 -17.59
CA VAL A 367 -16.33 -12.55 -17.49
C VAL A 367 -15.11 -12.12 -18.31
N MET A 368 -14.06 -12.93 -18.36
CA MET A 368 -12.91 -12.69 -19.24
C MET A 368 -13.31 -12.68 -20.73
N GLN A 369 -14.21 -13.59 -21.14
CA GLN A 369 -14.75 -13.61 -22.49
C GLN A 369 -15.66 -12.42 -22.82
N MET A 370 -16.49 -12.00 -21.87
CA MET A 370 -17.41 -10.86 -22.05
C MET A 370 -16.67 -9.51 -22.16
N LYS A 371 -15.48 -9.38 -21.58
CA LYS A 371 -14.69 -8.13 -21.60
C LYS A 371 -13.66 -8.06 -22.76
N GLY A 372 -13.70 -9.01 -23.70
CA GLY A 372 -12.80 -9.01 -24.86
C GLY A 372 -11.33 -9.28 -24.52
N LEU A 373 -11.04 -9.72 -23.29
CA LEU A 373 -9.70 -10.10 -22.83
C LEU A 373 -9.32 -11.52 -23.25
N CYS A 374 -10.23 -12.21 -23.97
CA CYS A 374 -10.05 -13.51 -24.57
C CYS A 374 -10.66 -13.51 -25.97
N THR A 375 -9.88 -13.62 -27.03
CA THR A 375 -10.33 -14.15 -28.31
C THR A 375 -10.42 -15.67 -28.19
N ALA A 376 -11.52 -16.22 -28.70
CA ALA A 376 -11.83 -17.64 -28.69
C ALA A 376 -10.71 -18.51 -29.24
#